data_7a226d87a09a34f795f9d25a4845d693
#
_entry.id   7a226d87a09a34f795f9d25a4845d693
#
_cell.length_a   1.000
_cell.length_b   1.000
_cell.length_c   1.000
_cell.angle_alpha   90.00
_cell.angle_beta   90.00
_cell.angle_gamma   90.00
#
_symmetry.space_group_name_H-M   'P 1'
#
loop_
_entity.id
_entity.type
_entity.pdbx_description
1 polymer ?
#
loop_
_entity_poly.entity_id
_entity_poly.type
_entity_poly.pdbx_seq_one_letter_code
_entity_poly.pdbx_strand_id
1 'polypeptide(L)'
;RDYRGCVEWLIDAGIVNVCYCLSSPTLPLSGNCDVDKFKLYFCDTGLLVSLLDEESQDDLRSNKNLSVYKGALYENIVAEALVKSGYKLYYYRKDSGTLEEDFFLRTASNLVPVEVKAKNGNSKSLRALISSDKYSDIEFGFKLSANNIGYQDKIYTFPYFCTFLLKKYRKTFVPIKD
;
A
#
# COMPACT_ATOMS: atom_id res chain seq x y z
N ARG A 1 3.09 19.89 18.60
CA ARG A 1 2.72 19.27 19.90
C ARG A 1 1.22 19.38 20.18
N ASP A 2 0.57 20.43 19.67
CA ASP A 2 -0.84 20.73 19.97
C ASP A 2 -1.86 19.94 19.13
N TYR A 3 -1.40 19.18 18.11
CA TYR A 3 -2.28 18.46 17.18
C TYR A 3 -2.21 16.91 17.31
N ARG A 4 -1.48 16.35 18.28
CA ARG A 4 -1.39 14.89 18.46
C ARG A 4 -2.77 14.24 18.62
N GLY A 5 -3.65 14.83 19.42
CA GLY A 5 -5.01 14.33 19.62
C GLY A 5 -5.93 14.47 18.40
N CYS A 6 -5.63 15.38 17.45
CA CYS A 6 -6.48 15.59 16.28
C CYS A 6 -6.44 14.41 15.31
N VAL A 7 -5.29 13.75 15.15
CA VAL A 7 -5.17 12.57 14.30
C VAL A 7 -5.98 11.41 14.87
N GLU A 8 -5.93 11.20 16.20
CA GLU A 8 -6.73 10.19 16.89
C GLU A 8 -8.22 10.44 16.71
N TRP A 9 -8.67 11.70 16.82
CA TRP A 9 -10.07 12.04 16.57
C TRP A 9 -10.52 11.74 15.14
N LEU A 10 -9.66 11.99 14.14
CA LEU A 10 -9.98 11.69 12.75
C LEU A 10 -10.07 10.17 12.51
N ILE A 11 -9.22 9.40 13.19
CA ILE A 11 -9.27 7.94 13.16
C ILE A 11 -10.54 7.41 13.81
N ASP A 12 -10.86 7.90 15.02
CA ASP A 12 -12.05 7.49 15.77
C ASP A 12 -13.36 7.91 15.08
N ALA A 13 -13.34 9.05 14.39
CA ALA A 13 -14.44 9.49 13.54
C ALA A 13 -14.57 8.68 12.23
N GLY A 14 -13.62 7.80 11.93
CA GLY A 14 -13.61 7.01 10.70
C GLY A 14 -13.35 7.82 9.42
N ILE A 15 -12.73 8.99 9.55
CA ILE A 15 -12.42 9.86 8.41
C ILE A 15 -11.13 9.44 7.74
N VAL A 16 -10.14 8.98 8.52
CA VAL A 16 -8.85 8.54 8.03
C VAL A 16 -8.47 7.16 8.56
N ASN A 17 -7.67 6.46 7.79
CA ASN A 17 -7.00 5.22 8.15
C ASN A 17 -5.52 5.50 8.36
N VAL A 18 -4.95 5.02 9.45
CA VAL A 18 -3.53 5.14 9.73
C VAL A 18 -2.74 3.96 9.16
N CYS A 19 -1.62 4.26 8.54
CA CYS A 19 -0.65 3.29 8.04
C CYS A 19 0.68 3.55 8.75
N TYR A 20 1.09 2.65 9.66
CA TYR A 20 2.29 2.83 10.45
C TYR A 20 3.55 2.39 9.71
N CYS A 21 4.65 3.11 9.93
CA CYS A 21 5.96 2.74 9.41
C CYS A 21 6.51 1.52 10.15
N LEU A 22 7.05 0.56 9.42
CA LEU A 22 7.81 -0.53 10.01
C LEU A 22 9.26 -0.09 10.23
N SER A 23 9.80 -0.35 11.40
CA SER A 23 11.24 -0.20 11.70
C SER A 23 12.05 -1.29 10.98
N SER A 24 11.44 -2.46 10.80
CA SER A 24 11.95 -3.57 9.98
C SER A 24 10.78 -4.31 9.34
N PRO A 25 10.86 -4.67 8.04
CA PRO A 25 9.82 -5.46 7.38
C PRO A 25 9.96 -6.96 7.73
N THR A 26 9.70 -7.27 9.00
CA THR A 26 9.74 -8.63 9.58
C THR A 26 8.52 -8.87 10.45
N LEU A 27 8.22 -10.12 10.76
CA LEU A 27 7.14 -10.49 11.68
C LEU A 27 7.60 -10.43 13.15
N PRO A 28 6.73 -10.06 14.09
CA PRO A 28 5.33 -9.63 13.91
C PRO A 28 5.23 -8.15 13.51
N LEU A 29 4.32 -7.81 12.57
CA LEU A 29 4.19 -6.43 12.06
C LEU A 29 3.89 -5.41 13.16
N SER A 30 2.97 -5.73 14.08
CA SER A 30 2.59 -4.82 15.17
C SER A 30 3.71 -4.57 16.19
N GLY A 31 4.64 -5.51 16.34
CA GLY A 31 5.80 -5.38 17.22
C GLY A 31 6.94 -4.57 16.60
N ASN A 32 6.92 -4.43 15.27
CA ASN A 32 7.96 -3.74 14.50
C ASN A 32 7.48 -2.39 13.95
N CYS A 33 6.34 -1.87 14.39
CA CYS A 33 5.86 -0.57 13.92
C CYS A 33 6.40 0.58 14.78
N ASP A 34 6.75 1.67 14.11
CA ASP A 34 7.07 2.95 14.72
C ASP A 34 5.78 3.80 14.72
N VAL A 35 5.21 4.00 15.90
CA VAL A 35 3.94 4.72 16.07
C VAL A 35 4.07 6.24 15.84
N ASP A 36 5.28 6.76 15.86
CA ASP A 36 5.56 8.18 15.61
C ASP A 36 5.73 8.47 14.10
N LYS A 37 5.90 7.43 13.27
CA LYS A 37 6.02 7.53 11.82
C LYS A 37 4.83 6.87 11.14
N PHE A 38 3.97 7.66 10.51
CA PHE A 38 2.79 7.15 9.84
C PHE A 38 2.41 7.94 8.59
N LYS A 39 1.65 7.29 7.72
CA LYS A 39 0.89 7.90 6.62
C LYS A 39 -0.58 7.89 6.99
N LEU A 40 -1.35 8.85 6.47
CA LEU A 40 -2.81 8.89 6.60
C LEU A 40 -3.45 8.72 5.22
N TYR A 41 -4.45 7.87 5.15
CA TYR A 41 -5.29 7.68 3.98
C TYR A 41 -6.74 7.98 4.35
N PHE A 42 -7.49 8.62 3.49
CA PHE A 42 -8.91 8.82 3.71
C PHE A 42 -9.66 7.49 3.66
N CYS A 43 -10.68 7.34 4.51
CA CYS A 43 -11.54 6.15 4.55
C CYS A 43 -12.36 5.98 3.26
N ASP A 44 -12.50 7.07 2.49
CA ASP A 44 -13.16 7.14 1.19
C ASP A 44 -12.35 8.06 0.28
N THR A 45 -12.00 7.58 -0.90
CA THR A 45 -11.20 8.34 -1.87
C THR A 45 -11.97 9.56 -2.41
N GLY A 46 -13.30 9.54 -2.38
CA GLY A 46 -14.12 10.72 -2.69
C GLY A 46 -13.88 11.89 -1.75
N LEU A 47 -13.62 11.63 -0.45
CA LEU A 47 -13.23 12.68 0.50
C LEU A 47 -11.88 13.30 0.11
N LEU A 48 -10.90 12.51 -0.29
CA LEU A 48 -9.62 13.02 -0.78
C LEU A 48 -9.82 13.92 -2.01
N VAL A 49 -10.66 13.50 -2.96
CA VAL A 49 -10.95 14.28 -4.17
C VAL A 49 -11.70 15.57 -3.82
N SER A 50 -12.63 15.55 -2.85
CA SER A 50 -13.42 16.71 -2.45
C SER A 50 -12.60 17.84 -1.81
N LEU A 51 -11.41 17.53 -1.32
CA LEU A 51 -10.48 18.52 -0.76
C LEU A 51 -9.59 19.19 -1.81
N LEU A 52 -9.63 18.72 -3.06
CA LEU A 52 -8.95 19.38 -4.17
C LEU A 52 -9.71 20.64 -4.57
N ASP A 53 -8.99 21.61 -5.12
CA ASP A 53 -9.61 22.81 -5.74
C ASP A 53 -10.45 22.41 -6.96
N GLU A 54 -11.29 23.32 -7.41
CA GLU A 54 -12.25 23.07 -8.50
C GLU A 54 -11.53 22.71 -9.81
N GLU A 55 -10.42 23.41 -10.12
CA GLU A 55 -9.59 23.16 -11.32
C GLU A 55 -8.99 21.74 -11.30
N SER A 56 -8.51 21.29 -10.14
CA SER A 56 -7.97 19.94 -9.98
C SER A 56 -9.05 18.87 -10.11
N GLN A 57 -10.25 19.13 -9.58
CA GLN A 57 -11.39 18.22 -9.75
C GLN A 57 -11.83 18.16 -11.21
N ASP A 58 -11.80 19.27 -11.94
CA ASP A 58 -12.12 19.33 -13.37
C ASP A 58 -11.05 18.62 -14.22
N ASP A 59 -9.78 18.74 -13.86
CA ASP A 59 -8.70 17.95 -14.46
C ASP A 59 -8.94 16.45 -14.30
N LEU A 60 -9.36 16.01 -13.13
CA LEU A 60 -9.71 14.62 -12.87
C LEU A 60 -10.92 14.15 -13.69
N ARG A 61 -12.00 14.94 -13.73
CA ARG A 61 -13.21 14.65 -14.53
C ARG A 61 -12.90 14.58 -16.02
N SER A 62 -12.03 15.48 -16.50
CA SER A 62 -11.64 15.59 -17.91
C SER A 62 -10.51 14.63 -18.29
N ASN A 63 -10.01 13.81 -17.36
CA ASN A 63 -8.87 12.91 -17.53
C ASN A 63 -7.58 13.64 -17.98
N LYS A 64 -7.41 14.91 -17.55
CA LYS A 64 -6.25 15.74 -17.81
C LYS A 64 -5.29 15.72 -16.60
N ASN A 65 -4.02 16.01 -16.84
CA ASN A 65 -2.98 16.18 -15.80
C ASN A 65 -2.92 15.08 -14.73
N LEU A 66 -3.54 13.94 -14.96
CA LEU A 66 -3.71 12.85 -14.01
C LEU A 66 -2.38 12.31 -13.43
N SER A 67 -1.26 12.58 -14.11
CA SER A 67 0.05 12.10 -13.65
C SER A 67 0.48 12.71 -12.31
N VAL A 68 -0.06 13.86 -11.94
CA VAL A 68 0.21 14.56 -10.67
C VAL A 68 -0.56 13.91 -9.52
N TYR A 69 -1.83 13.55 -9.76
CA TYR A 69 -2.74 13.05 -8.73
C TYR A 69 -2.75 11.53 -8.59
N LYS A 70 -2.42 10.80 -9.67
CA LYS A 70 -2.58 9.34 -9.75
C LYS A 70 -1.87 8.58 -8.61
N GLY A 71 -0.68 8.99 -8.21
CA GLY A 71 0.05 8.31 -7.14
C GLY A 71 -0.77 8.26 -5.87
N ALA A 72 -1.12 9.43 -5.32
CA ALA A 72 -1.85 9.56 -4.08
C ALA A 72 -3.26 8.92 -4.14
N LEU A 73 -3.98 9.11 -5.26
CA LEU A 73 -5.32 8.54 -5.45
C LEU A 73 -5.28 7.02 -5.46
N TYR A 74 -4.34 6.40 -6.20
CA TYR A 74 -4.26 4.94 -6.27
C TYR A 74 -3.79 4.33 -4.96
N GLU A 75 -2.83 4.96 -4.25
CA GLU A 75 -2.47 4.51 -2.91
C GLU A 75 -3.68 4.58 -1.96
N ASN A 76 -4.46 5.66 -2.00
CA ASN A 76 -5.66 5.80 -1.17
C ASN A 76 -6.72 4.75 -1.50
N ILE A 77 -7.02 4.50 -2.78
CA ILE A 77 -7.96 3.45 -3.22
C ILE A 77 -7.54 2.08 -2.70
N VAL A 78 -6.24 1.77 -2.79
CA VAL A 78 -5.70 0.50 -2.31
C VAL A 78 -5.78 0.42 -0.78
N ALA A 79 -5.38 1.48 -0.06
CA ALA A 79 -5.48 1.55 1.40
C ALA A 79 -6.91 1.33 1.88
N GLU A 80 -7.88 2.03 1.28
CA GLU A 80 -9.32 1.88 1.53
C GLU A 80 -9.78 0.43 1.34
N ALA A 81 -9.44 -0.18 0.20
CA ALA A 81 -9.83 -1.55 -0.11
C ALA A 81 -9.19 -2.58 0.86
N LEU A 82 -7.94 -2.36 1.28
CA LEU A 82 -7.27 -3.21 2.26
C LEU A 82 -7.94 -3.11 3.64
N VAL A 83 -8.23 -1.90 4.12
CA VAL A 83 -8.92 -1.70 5.41
C VAL A 83 -10.31 -2.32 5.39
N LYS A 84 -11.12 -2.09 4.35
CA LYS A 84 -12.44 -2.71 4.17
C LYS A 84 -12.37 -4.24 4.08
N SER A 85 -11.22 -4.78 3.68
CA SER A 85 -10.94 -6.22 3.72
C SER A 85 -10.42 -6.71 5.09
N GLY A 86 -10.31 -5.81 6.09
CA GLY A 86 -9.92 -6.12 7.46
C GLY A 86 -8.42 -6.24 7.68
N TYR A 87 -7.61 -5.56 6.87
CA TYR A 87 -6.18 -5.43 7.10
C TYR A 87 -5.88 -4.18 7.93
N LYS A 88 -4.88 -4.30 8.83
CA LYS A 88 -4.16 -3.14 9.37
C LYS A 88 -3.11 -2.74 8.36
N LEU A 89 -2.91 -1.42 8.18
CA LEU A 89 -1.97 -0.90 7.20
C LEU A 89 -0.60 -0.71 7.82
N TYR A 90 0.41 -1.17 7.12
CA TYR A 90 1.82 -0.94 7.44
C TYR A 90 2.58 -0.65 6.15
N TYR A 91 3.54 0.29 6.21
CA TYR A 91 4.48 0.56 5.13
C TYR A 91 5.92 0.45 5.64
N TYR A 92 6.88 0.42 4.75
CA TYR A 92 8.28 0.46 5.13
C TYR A 92 9.01 1.53 4.35
N ARG A 93 9.82 2.29 5.06
CA ARG A 93 10.75 3.24 4.47
C ARG A 93 12.07 3.15 5.22
N LYS A 94 13.15 2.87 4.48
CA LYS A 94 14.48 2.85 5.05
C LYS A 94 14.94 4.27 5.34
N ASP A 95 15.44 4.55 6.54
CA ASP A 95 15.88 5.89 6.96
C ASP A 95 17.03 6.40 6.09
N SER A 96 17.92 5.51 5.63
CA SER A 96 19.00 5.84 4.69
C SER A 96 18.80 5.11 3.37
N GLY A 97 18.43 5.85 2.31
CA GLY A 97 18.30 5.29 0.96
C GLY A 97 16.92 5.50 0.34
N THR A 98 16.68 4.81 -0.78
CA THR A 98 15.48 4.97 -1.61
C THR A 98 14.51 3.79 -1.48
N LEU A 99 14.77 2.85 -0.55
CA LEU A 99 13.90 1.69 -0.34
C LEU A 99 12.65 2.12 0.42
N GLU A 100 11.56 2.15 -0.28
CA GLU A 100 10.21 2.40 0.26
C GLU A 100 9.25 1.40 -0.37
N GLU A 101 8.32 0.88 0.44
CA GLU A 101 7.26 -0.04 0.01
C GLU A 101 5.94 0.40 0.61
N ASP A 102 4.89 0.44 -0.22
CA ASP A 102 3.63 1.12 0.11
C ASP A 102 2.83 0.39 1.18
N PHE A 103 2.71 -0.94 1.09
CA PHE A 103 1.99 -1.73 2.08
C PHE A 103 2.64 -3.09 2.33
N PHE A 104 2.28 -3.69 3.49
CA PHE A 104 2.64 -5.05 3.85
C PHE A 104 1.42 -5.84 4.31
N LEU A 105 1.26 -7.02 3.75
CA LEU A 105 0.21 -7.96 4.13
C LEU A 105 0.83 -9.19 4.77
N ARG A 106 0.20 -9.70 5.82
CA ARG A 106 0.59 -10.97 6.43
C ARG A 106 -0.27 -12.11 5.90
N THR A 107 0.37 -13.17 5.43
CA THR A 107 -0.26 -14.48 5.21
C THR A 107 -0.04 -15.38 6.44
N ALA A 108 -0.40 -16.66 6.36
CA ALA A 108 -0.14 -17.61 7.45
C ALA A 108 1.37 -17.82 7.70
N SER A 109 2.17 -17.83 6.62
CA SER A 109 3.61 -18.14 6.65
C SER A 109 4.52 -17.02 6.17
N ASN A 110 4.01 -16.07 5.37
CA ASN A 110 4.83 -15.08 4.71
C ASN A 110 4.41 -13.65 5.03
N LEU A 111 5.36 -12.75 4.85
CA LEU A 111 5.17 -11.32 4.76
C LEU A 111 5.19 -10.91 3.30
N VAL A 112 4.13 -10.28 2.81
CA VAL A 112 3.97 -9.93 1.41
C VAL A 112 4.00 -8.41 1.25
N PRO A 113 5.08 -7.83 0.70
CA PRO A 113 5.12 -6.43 0.30
C PRO A 113 4.17 -6.17 -0.87
N VAL A 114 3.54 -5.02 -0.87
CA VAL A 114 2.58 -4.57 -1.89
C VAL A 114 2.98 -3.21 -2.40
N GLU A 115 3.31 -3.12 -3.67
CA GLU A 115 3.67 -1.89 -4.37
C GLU A 115 2.49 -1.40 -5.22
N VAL A 116 2.17 -0.11 -5.10
CA VAL A 116 1.14 0.56 -5.91
C VAL A 116 1.81 1.41 -6.98
N LYS A 117 1.55 1.14 -8.26
CA LYS A 117 2.16 1.88 -9.37
C LYS A 117 1.13 2.54 -10.26
N ALA A 118 1.09 3.87 -10.25
CA ALA A 118 0.23 4.66 -11.14
C ALA A 118 0.61 4.55 -12.62
N LYS A 119 1.85 4.21 -12.92
CA LYS A 119 2.39 4.04 -14.28
C LYS A 119 3.18 2.74 -14.37
N ASN A 120 3.42 2.27 -15.59
CA ASN A 120 4.38 1.19 -15.81
C ASN A 120 5.77 1.64 -15.34
N GLY A 121 6.29 1.02 -14.30
CA GLY A 121 7.58 1.34 -13.71
C GLY A 121 8.25 0.10 -13.15
N ASN A 122 9.57 0.17 -13.00
CA ASN A 122 10.37 -0.89 -12.39
C ASN A 122 10.06 -0.95 -10.88
N SER A 123 9.71 -2.14 -10.40
CA SER A 123 9.50 -2.44 -8.99
C SER A 123 10.84 -2.73 -8.29
N LYS A 124 11.72 -1.71 -8.23
CA LYS A 124 13.08 -1.88 -7.68
C LYS A 124 13.07 -2.20 -6.19
N SER A 125 12.25 -1.49 -5.41
CA SER A 125 12.12 -1.72 -3.96
C SER A 125 11.58 -3.10 -3.68
N LEU A 126 10.51 -3.48 -4.38
CA LEU A 126 9.88 -4.79 -4.25
C LEU A 126 10.86 -5.93 -4.57
N ARG A 127 11.60 -5.83 -5.69
CA ARG A 127 12.64 -6.81 -6.03
C ARG A 127 13.77 -6.87 -5.00
N ALA A 128 14.20 -5.72 -4.47
CA ALA A 128 15.24 -5.66 -3.45
C ALA A 128 14.81 -6.35 -2.15
N LEU A 129 13.55 -6.24 -1.77
CA LEU A 129 12.99 -6.94 -0.60
C LEU A 129 12.93 -8.46 -0.83
N ILE A 130 12.42 -8.89 -1.99
CA ILE A 130 12.24 -10.32 -2.33
C ILE A 130 13.58 -11.04 -2.47
N SER A 131 14.62 -10.35 -2.98
CA SER A 131 15.94 -10.95 -3.18
C SER A 131 16.88 -10.83 -1.98
N SER A 132 16.42 -10.25 -0.89
CA SER A 132 17.26 -10.00 0.28
C SER A 132 17.22 -11.18 1.26
N ASP A 133 18.35 -11.82 1.49
CA ASP A 133 18.48 -12.88 2.51
C ASP A 133 18.15 -12.40 3.93
N LYS A 134 18.16 -11.08 4.15
CA LYS A 134 17.80 -10.47 5.44
C LYS A 134 16.32 -10.66 5.79
N TYR A 135 15.46 -10.79 4.79
CA TYR A 135 14.00 -10.82 4.95
C TYR A 135 13.42 -12.16 4.50
N SER A 136 13.84 -13.24 5.18
CA SER A 136 13.46 -14.63 4.85
C SER A 136 11.95 -14.90 4.81
N ASP A 137 11.15 -14.06 5.48
CA ASP A 137 9.69 -14.14 5.47
C ASP A 137 9.06 -13.59 4.18
N ILE A 138 9.87 -12.93 3.30
CA ILE A 138 9.43 -12.32 2.04
C ILE A 138 9.88 -13.20 0.87
N GLU A 139 9.00 -14.07 0.43
CA GLU A 139 9.27 -14.97 -0.71
C GLU A 139 8.80 -14.39 -2.06
N PHE A 140 7.75 -13.57 -2.03
CA PHE A 140 7.12 -12.95 -3.19
C PHE A 140 6.47 -11.62 -2.82
N GLY A 141 6.00 -10.88 -3.82
CA GLY A 141 5.31 -9.61 -3.60
C GLY A 141 4.16 -9.37 -4.57
N PHE A 142 3.33 -8.39 -4.24
CA PHE A 142 2.24 -7.94 -5.08
C PHE A 142 2.53 -6.56 -5.68
N LYS A 143 2.22 -6.41 -6.96
CA LYS A 143 2.20 -5.13 -7.66
C LYS A 143 0.78 -4.82 -8.09
N LEU A 144 0.23 -3.72 -7.61
CA LEU A 144 -1.08 -3.21 -8.00
C LEU A 144 -0.89 -2.09 -9.03
N SER A 145 -1.48 -2.23 -10.18
CA SER A 145 -1.28 -1.29 -11.29
C SER A 145 -2.48 -1.29 -12.26
N ALA A 146 -2.42 -0.50 -13.32
CA ALA A 146 -3.40 -0.55 -14.40
C ALA A 146 -3.24 -1.76 -15.34
N ASN A 147 -2.18 -2.57 -15.13
CA ASN A 147 -1.91 -3.74 -15.97
C ASN A 147 -2.86 -4.90 -15.63
N ASN A 148 -2.97 -5.84 -16.56
CA ASN A 148 -3.69 -7.08 -16.34
C ASN A 148 -2.93 -8.00 -15.36
N ILE A 149 -3.58 -9.10 -14.96
CA ILE A 149 -2.98 -10.12 -14.09
C ILE A 149 -1.75 -10.70 -14.77
N GLY A 150 -0.65 -10.81 -14.01
CA GLY A 150 0.62 -11.33 -14.49
C GLY A 150 1.50 -11.84 -13.36
N TYR A 151 2.51 -12.63 -13.73
CA TYR A 151 3.55 -13.10 -12.82
C TYR A 151 4.91 -13.01 -13.49
N GLN A 152 5.86 -12.40 -12.83
CA GLN A 152 7.26 -12.34 -13.25
C GLN A 152 8.18 -12.09 -12.06
N ASP A 153 9.29 -12.81 -11.97
CA ASP A 153 10.34 -12.60 -10.95
C ASP A 153 9.78 -12.58 -9.51
N LYS A 154 8.92 -13.55 -9.16
CA LYS A 154 8.23 -13.66 -7.86
C LYS A 154 7.32 -12.46 -7.54
N ILE A 155 6.96 -11.66 -8.53
CA ILE A 155 6.03 -10.53 -8.41
C ILE A 155 4.74 -10.90 -9.14
N TYR A 156 3.64 -10.88 -8.40
CA TYR A 156 2.29 -11.03 -8.95
C TYR A 156 1.71 -9.65 -9.19
N THR A 157 1.35 -9.37 -10.43
CA THR A 157 0.70 -8.11 -10.82
C THR A 157 -0.80 -8.31 -10.85
N PHE A 158 -1.52 -7.37 -10.25
CA PHE A 158 -2.98 -7.33 -10.26
C PHE A 158 -3.49 -5.93 -10.62
N PRO A 159 -4.62 -5.82 -11.32
CA PRO A 159 -5.35 -4.56 -11.43
C PRO A 159 -5.77 -4.02 -10.05
N TYR A 160 -5.85 -2.72 -9.87
CA TYR A 160 -6.25 -2.09 -8.59
C TYR A 160 -7.57 -2.63 -8.06
N PHE A 161 -8.57 -2.85 -8.94
CA PHE A 161 -9.87 -3.38 -8.54
C PHE A 161 -9.84 -4.80 -8.01
N CYS A 162 -8.71 -5.51 -8.14
CA CYS A 162 -8.52 -6.83 -7.54
C CYS A 162 -8.05 -6.77 -6.08
N THR A 163 -7.78 -5.58 -5.53
CA THR A 163 -7.28 -5.43 -4.15
C THR A 163 -8.18 -6.12 -3.12
N PHE A 164 -9.48 -6.02 -3.24
CA PHE A 164 -10.45 -6.68 -2.35
C PHE A 164 -10.41 -8.21 -2.41
N LEU A 165 -9.85 -8.78 -3.47
CA LEU A 165 -9.71 -10.24 -3.64
C LEU A 165 -8.44 -10.79 -2.97
N LEU A 166 -7.46 -9.95 -2.65
CA LEU A 166 -6.17 -10.40 -2.10
C LEU A 166 -6.33 -11.24 -0.83
N LYS A 167 -7.33 -10.92 0.01
CA LYS A 167 -7.63 -11.71 1.21
C LYS A 167 -8.13 -13.13 0.90
N LYS A 168 -8.89 -13.29 -0.16
CA LYS A 168 -9.39 -14.60 -0.63
C LYS A 168 -8.24 -15.41 -1.21
N TYR A 169 -7.43 -14.81 -2.06
CA TYR A 169 -6.25 -15.46 -2.64
C TYR A 169 -5.22 -15.85 -1.59
N ARG A 170 -5.08 -15.07 -0.51
CA ARG A 170 -4.15 -15.36 0.59
C ARG A 170 -4.33 -16.76 1.19
N LYS A 171 -5.56 -17.27 1.26
CA LYS A 171 -5.86 -18.61 1.83
C LYS A 171 -5.54 -19.76 0.86
N THR A 172 -5.50 -19.48 -0.43
CA THR A 172 -5.32 -20.47 -1.50
C THR A 172 -4.03 -20.28 -2.29
N PHE A 173 -3.25 -19.26 -1.92
CA PHE A 173 -2.07 -18.89 -2.68
C PHE A 173 -0.92 -19.84 -2.37
N VAL A 174 -0.63 -20.72 -3.28
CA VAL A 174 0.60 -21.51 -3.32
C VAL A 174 1.53 -20.79 -4.28
N PRO A 175 2.70 -20.28 -3.85
CA PRO A 175 3.68 -19.72 -4.77
C PRO A 175 3.96 -20.71 -5.90
N ILE A 176 4.00 -20.23 -7.12
CA ILE A 176 4.48 -21.05 -8.24
C ILE A 176 5.94 -21.36 -7.91
N LYS A 177 6.25 -22.62 -7.71
CA LYS A 177 7.64 -23.06 -7.60
C LYS A 177 8.21 -23.07 -9.01
N ASP A 178 9.25 -22.25 -9.23
CA ASP A 178 10.03 -22.26 -10.46
C ASP A 178 10.71 -23.62 -10.65
#